data_355a2f487b889dd7543993b0c21ce9f4
#
_entry.id   355a2f487b889dd7543993b0c21ce9f4
#
_cell.length_a   1.000
_cell.length_b   1.000
_cell.length_c   1.000
_cell.angle_alpha   90.00
_cell.angle_beta   90.00
_cell.angle_gamma   90.00
#
_symmetry.space_group_name_H-M   'P 1'
#
loop_
_entity.id
_entity.type
_entity.pdbx_description
1 polymer ?
#
loop_
_entity_poly.entity_id
_entity_poly.type
_entity_poly.pdbx_seq_one_letter_code
_entity_poly.pdbx_strand_id
1 'polypeptide(L)'
;MNLLYESRQQLKYVFIFVAILIALASVAVSDSLIKKLAQEERTRMEIWTEAYRVLTTEDTDQNLMVILRIIEGNTSIPVILCDDHGNILSHRNITVPAEGDSIFLRKKVREFQSRHTPIVVEISDHTHQYLFYDDSILLKRLLIYPYVQLSVVFVFILIAFLALASTKRAEQNKVWVGLTK
;
A
#
# COMPACT_ATOMS: atom_id res chain seq x y z
N MET A 1 33.99 11.96 39.11
CA MET A 1 33.32 12.82 38.11
C MET A 1 33.19 12.15 36.72
N ASN A 2 33.98 11.10 36.42
CA ASN A 2 33.95 10.38 35.11
C ASN A 2 32.77 9.44 34.95
N LEU A 3 32.26 8.79 36.00
CA LEU A 3 31.15 7.83 35.94
C LEU A 3 29.83 8.43 35.45
N LEU A 4 29.55 9.68 35.79
CA LEU A 4 28.30 10.36 35.35
C LEU A 4 28.39 10.81 33.87
N TYR A 5 29.58 10.94 33.33
CA TYR A 5 29.79 11.34 31.95
C TYR A 5 29.69 10.13 31.00
N GLU A 6 30.26 8.99 31.37
CA GLU A 6 30.12 7.73 30.63
C GLU A 6 28.68 7.26 30.58
N SER A 7 27.94 7.37 31.67
CA SER A 7 26.52 7.00 31.70
C SER A 7 25.66 7.86 30.76
N ARG A 8 25.96 9.13 30.60
CA ARG A 8 25.24 10.01 29.65
C ARG A 8 25.52 9.68 28.17
N GLN A 9 26.72 9.24 27.84
CA GLN A 9 27.01 8.78 26.48
C GLN A 9 26.35 7.45 26.17
N GLN A 10 26.42 6.49 27.08
CA GLN A 10 25.74 5.20 26.95
C GLN A 10 24.22 5.39 26.79
N LEU A 11 23.62 6.30 27.54
CA LEU A 11 22.20 6.60 27.45
C LEU A 11 21.79 7.07 26.05
N LYS A 12 22.61 7.89 25.37
CA LYS A 12 22.34 8.35 23.99
C LYS A 12 22.32 7.19 22.99
N TYR A 13 23.24 6.25 23.08
CA TYR A 13 23.28 5.07 22.20
C TYR A 13 22.09 4.15 22.45
N VAL A 14 21.69 3.99 23.72
CA VAL A 14 20.49 3.23 24.09
C VAL A 14 19.25 3.86 23.49
N PHE A 15 19.08 5.18 23.58
CA PHE A 15 17.93 5.87 22.95
C PHE A 15 17.90 5.69 21.43
N ILE A 16 19.04 5.82 20.75
CA ILE A 16 19.11 5.59 19.29
C ILE A 16 18.75 4.15 18.95
N PHE A 17 19.28 3.17 19.69
CA PHE A 17 18.98 1.77 19.50
C PHE A 17 17.49 1.46 19.67
N VAL A 18 16.88 1.96 20.74
CA VAL A 18 15.44 1.78 21.02
C VAL A 18 14.61 2.45 19.92
N ALA A 19 14.98 3.66 19.46
CA ALA A 19 14.26 4.33 18.37
C ALA A 19 14.30 3.52 17.06
N ILE A 20 15.45 2.95 16.72
CA ILE A 20 15.60 2.08 15.55
C ILE A 20 14.73 0.82 15.69
N LEU A 21 14.72 0.21 16.88
CA LEU A 21 13.94 -1.00 17.14
C LEU A 21 12.44 -0.73 17.03
N ILE A 22 11.95 0.39 17.58
CA ILE A 22 10.55 0.82 17.44
C ILE A 22 10.21 1.08 15.96
N ALA A 23 11.10 1.72 15.21
CA ALA A 23 10.89 1.99 13.80
C ALA A 23 10.77 0.70 12.98
N LEU A 24 11.66 -0.27 13.20
CA LEU A 24 11.61 -1.57 12.52
C LEU A 24 10.34 -2.35 12.87
N ALA A 25 9.96 -2.37 14.15
CA ALA A 25 8.72 -3.00 14.61
C ALA A 25 7.49 -2.36 13.94
N SER A 26 7.45 -1.03 13.87
CA SER A 26 6.35 -0.30 13.24
C SER A 26 6.24 -0.57 11.73
N VAL A 27 7.37 -0.66 11.01
CA VAL A 27 7.38 -1.06 9.59
C VAL A 27 6.84 -2.48 9.41
N ALA A 28 7.26 -3.42 10.26
CA ALA A 28 6.80 -4.82 10.19
C ALA A 28 5.28 -4.93 10.44
N VAL A 29 4.74 -4.17 11.40
CA VAL A 29 3.30 -4.11 11.67
C VAL A 29 2.55 -3.49 10.47
N SER A 30 3.06 -2.39 9.91
CA SER A 30 2.46 -1.76 8.73
C SER A 30 2.40 -2.72 7.53
N ASP A 31 3.47 -3.44 7.23
CA ASP A 31 3.53 -4.43 6.14
C ASP A 31 2.50 -5.55 6.34
N SER A 32 2.39 -6.06 7.59
CA SER A 32 1.39 -7.08 7.93
C SER A 32 -0.04 -6.59 7.73
N LEU A 33 -0.36 -5.34 8.12
CA LEU A 33 -1.69 -4.76 7.95
C LEU A 33 -2.02 -4.53 6.47
N ILE A 34 -1.06 -4.05 5.69
CA ILE A 34 -1.22 -3.84 4.24
C ILE A 34 -1.53 -5.17 3.55
N LYS A 35 -0.80 -6.24 3.86
CA LYS A 35 -1.05 -7.58 3.29
C LYS A 35 -2.42 -8.12 3.64
N LYS A 36 -2.88 -7.93 4.88
CA LYS A 36 -4.23 -8.33 5.30
C LYS A 36 -5.30 -7.55 4.53
N LEU A 37 -5.13 -6.23 4.40
CA LEU A 37 -6.08 -5.39 3.67
C LEU A 37 -6.13 -5.77 2.18
N ALA A 38 -4.98 -6.04 1.55
CA ALA A 38 -4.92 -6.51 0.16
C ALA A 38 -5.66 -7.85 -0.01
N GLN A 39 -5.52 -8.76 0.95
CA GLN A 39 -6.25 -10.03 0.94
C GLN A 39 -7.76 -9.83 1.10
N GLU A 40 -8.19 -8.92 1.98
CA GLU A 40 -9.60 -8.58 2.14
C GLU A 40 -10.18 -7.95 0.87
N GLU A 41 -9.43 -7.06 0.19
CA GLU A 41 -9.86 -6.50 -1.09
C GLU A 41 -10.02 -7.58 -2.16
N ARG A 42 -9.09 -8.54 -2.23
CA ARG A 42 -9.22 -9.70 -3.14
C ARG A 42 -10.47 -10.52 -2.85
N THR A 43 -10.69 -10.91 -1.60
CA THR A 43 -11.90 -11.67 -1.21
C THR A 43 -13.18 -10.89 -1.55
N ARG A 44 -13.18 -9.59 -1.37
CA ARG A 44 -14.31 -8.72 -1.74
C ARG A 44 -14.55 -8.73 -3.26
N MET A 45 -13.48 -8.76 -4.07
CA MET A 45 -13.62 -8.87 -5.52
C MET A 45 -14.09 -10.26 -5.96
N GLU A 46 -13.70 -11.32 -5.28
CA GLU A 46 -14.21 -12.67 -5.52
C GLU A 46 -15.72 -12.76 -5.23
N ILE A 47 -16.19 -12.19 -4.13
CA ILE A 47 -17.63 -12.10 -3.80
C ILE A 47 -18.37 -11.26 -4.84
N TRP A 48 -17.80 -10.14 -5.26
CA TRP A 48 -18.37 -9.27 -6.28
C TRP A 48 -18.50 -10.00 -7.63
N THR A 49 -17.49 -10.76 -8.00
CA THR A 49 -17.47 -11.58 -9.23
C THR A 49 -18.54 -12.64 -9.19
N GLU A 50 -18.73 -13.31 -8.06
CA GLU A 50 -19.77 -14.33 -7.91
C GLU A 50 -21.17 -13.70 -7.97
N ALA A 51 -21.39 -12.54 -7.33
CA ALA A 51 -22.64 -11.81 -7.45
C ALA A 51 -22.93 -11.41 -8.90
N TYR A 52 -21.90 -10.98 -9.64
CA TYR A 52 -22.04 -10.65 -11.06
C TYR A 52 -22.34 -11.89 -11.91
N ARG A 53 -21.70 -13.04 -11.66
CA ARG A 53 -21.98 -14.31 -12.33
C ARG A 53 -23.44 -14.71 -12.13
N VAL A 54 -23.93 -14.72 -10.91
CA VAL A 54 -25.33 -15.07 -10.60
C VAL A 54 -26.31 -14.13 -11.30
N LEU A 55 -26.01 -12.82 -11.35
CA LEU A 55 -26.86 -11.85 -12.05
C LEU A 55 -26.98 -12.14 -13.56
N THR A 56 -25.92 -12.70 -14.17
CA THR A 56 -25.85 -12.90 -15.62
C THR A 56 -26.26 -14.31 -16.07
N THR A 57 -26.26 -15.30 -15.16
CA THR A 57 -26.50 -16.71 -15.51
C THR A 57 -27.80 -17.28 -14.99
N GLU A 58 -28.39 -16.72 -13.95
CA GLU A 58 -29.58 -17.26 -13.29
C GLU A 58 -30.79 -16.35 -13.46
N ASP A 59 -31.98 -16.98 -13.55
CA ASP A 59 -33.29 -16.29 -13.52
C ASP A 59 -33.59 -15.88 -12.05
N THR A 60 -33.03 -14.75 -11.64
CA THR A 60 -32.78 -14.40 -10.23
C THR A 60 -33.83 -13.43 -9.67
N ASP A 61 -35.13 -13.70 -9.84
CA ASP A 61 -36.18 -12.83 -9.32
C ASP A 61 -36.19 -12.68 -7.78
N GLN A 62 -35.77 -13.72 -7.04
CA GLN A 62 -35.91 -13.73 -5.58
C GLN A 62 -34.78 -13.03 -4.82
N ASN A 63 -33.58 -12.91 -5.38
CA ASN A 63 -32.39 -12.34 -4.69
C ASN A 63 -31.77 -11.15 -5.38
N LEU A 64 -32.40 -10.63 -6.42
CA LEU A 64 -31.88 -9.53 -7.26
C LEU A 64 -31.44 -8.31 -6.44
N MET A 65 -32.22 -7.94 -5.43
CA MET A 65 -31.92 -6.78 -4.58
C MET A 65 -30.60 -6.94 -3.79
N VAL A 66 -30.33 -8.17 -3.31
CA VAL A 66 -29.09 -8.47 -2.55
C VAL A 66 -27.89 -8.45 -3.49
N ILE A 67 -28.03 -9.04 -4.67
CA ILE A 67 -26.99 -9.11 -5.69
C ILE A 67 -26.62 -7.70 -6.17
N LEU A 68 -27.61 -6.88 -6.50
CA LEU A 68 -27.39 -5.48 -6.88
C LEU A 68 -26.69 -4.69 -5.76
N ARG A 69 -27.07 -4.91 -4.50
CA ARG A 69 -26.43 -4.26 -3.36
C ARG A 69 -24.94 -4.64 -3.21
N ILE A 70 -24.59 -5.89 -3.49
CA ILE A 70 -23.18 -6.33 -3.49
C ILE A 70 -22.41 -5.62 -4.63
N ILE A 71 -22.99 -5.61 -5.83
CA ILE A 71 -22.38 -4.99 -6.99
C ILE A 71 -22.21 -3.47 -6.81
N GLU A 72 -23.23 -2.79 -6.30
CA GLU A 72 -23.20 -1.35 -6.00
C GLU A 72 -22.29 -1.02 -4.83
N GLY A 73 -22.09 -1.94 -3.91
CA GLY A 73 -21.23 -1.79 -2.72
C GLY A 73 -19.73 -1.61 -3.05
N ASN A 74 -19.29 -1.94 -4.26
CA ASN A 74 -17.94 -1.60 -4.70
C ASN A 74 -17.83 -0.12 -5.09
N THR A 75 -17.46 0.73 -4.14
CA THR A 75 -17.30 2.17 -4.32
C THR A 75 -15.84 2.63 -4.43
N SER A 76 -14.87 1.75 -4.20
CA SER A 76 -13.46 2.15 -4.04
C SER A 76 -12.46 1.36 -4.87
N ILE A 77 -12.77 0.11 -5.23
CA ILE A 77 -11.86 -0.75 -5.98
C ILE A 77 -12.13 -0.56 -7.47
N PRO A 78 -11.13 -0.11 -8.26
CA PRO A 78 -11.27 0.02 -9.71
C PRO A 78 -11.36 -1.34 -10.36
N VAL A 79 -12.34 -1.53 -11.25
CA VAL A 79 -12.52 -2.79 -11.98
C VAL A 79 -12.77 -2.54 -13.46
N ILE A 80 -12.32 -3.47 -14.30
CA ILE A 80 -12.62 -3.54 -15.74
C ILE A 80 -13.00 -4.98 -16.05
N LEU A 81 -14.14 -5.16 -16.71
CA LEU A 81 -14.62 -6.44 -17.17
C LEU A 81 -14.37 -6.55 -18.67
N CYS A 82 -13.76 -7.64 -19.10
CA CYS A 82 -13.49 -7.95 -20.51
C CYS A 82 -14.07 -9.32 -20.91
N ASP A 83 -14.35 -9.47 -22.19
CA ASP A 83 -14.66 -10.77 -22.77
C ASP A 83 -13.39 -11.58 -23.10
N ASP A 84 -13.55 -12.81 -23.63
CA ASP A 84 -12.46 -13.72 -24.05
C ASP A 84 -11.60 -13.12 -25.18
N HIS A 85 -12.14 -12.16 -25.95
CA HIS A 85 -11.46 -11.49 -27.06
C HIS A 85 -10.72 -10.23 -26.57
N GLY A 86 -10.81 -9.89 -25.27
CA GLY A 86 -10.21 -8.69 -24.68
C GLY A 86 -10.97 -7.40 -24.96
N ASN A 87 -12.25 -7.50 -25.43
CA ASN A 87 -13.11 -6.32 -25.52
C ASN A 87 -13.60 -5.91 -24.14
N ILE A 88 -13.61 -4.61 -23.88
CA ILE A 88 -14.05 -4.07 -22.59
C ILE A 88 -15.58 -4.04 -22.59
N LEU A 89 -16.19 -4.76 -21.67
CA LEU A 89 -17.64 -4.82 -21.48
C LEU A 89 -18.15 -3.75 -20.54
N SER A 90 -17.42 -3.53 -19.43
CA SER A 90 -17.81 -2.57 -18.40
C SER A 90 -16.59 -2.13 -17.57
N HIS A 91 -16.71 -0.99 -16.91
CA HIS A 91 -15.73 -0.52 -15.94
C HIS A 91 -16.40 0.22 -14.79
N ARG A 92 -15.74 0.24 -13.60
CA ARG A 92 -16.24 0.96 -12.42
C ARG A 92 -15.08 1.55 -11.61
N ASN A 93 -15.34 2.68 -10.94
CA ASN A 93 -14.38 3.41 -10.11
C ASN A 93 -13.11 3.85 -10.86
N ILE A 94 -13.24 4.12 -12.17
CA ILE A 94 -12.18 4.60 -13.04
C ILE A 94 -12.66 5.91 -13.68
N THR A 95 -11.89 6.97 -13.48
CA THR A 95 -12.14 8.24 -14.20
C THR A 95 -11.54 8.13 -15.60
N VAL A 96 -12.40 8.09 -16.60
CA VAL A 96 -12.01 7.97 -18.00
C VAL A 96 -11.99 9.36 -18.62
N PRO A 97 -10.93 9.75 -19.38
CA PRO A 97 -10.90 11.00 -20.13
C PRO A 97 -11.98 11.00 -21.23
N ALA A 98 -12.51 12.17 -21.57
CA ALA A 98 -13.56 12.32 -22.59
C ALA A 98 -13.10 11.92 -24.00
N GLU A 99 -11.81 11.91 -24.28
CA GLU A 99 -11.23 11.49 -25.55
C GLU A 99 -10.31 10.27 -25.35
N GLY A 100 -10.48 9.23 -26.18
CA GLY A 100 -9.60 8.05 -26.19
C GLY A 100 -9.93 6.97 -25.16
N ASP A 101 -11.18 6.83 -24.76
CA ASP A 101 -11.67 5.90 -23.73
C ASP A 101 -11.13 4.48 -23.89
N SER A 102 -11.20 3.90 -25.09
CA SER A 102 -10.80 2.51 -25.32
C SER A 102 -9.28 2.30 -25.20
N ILE A 103 -8.48 3.25 -25.65
CA ILE A 103 -7.01 3.17 -25.54
C ILE A 103 -6.59 3.32 -24.09
N PHE A 104 -7.20 4.24 -23.35
CA PHE A 104 -6.95 4.47 -21.94
C PHE A 104 -7.30 3.22 -21.11
N LEU A 105 -8.49 2.66 -21.32
CA LEU A 105 -8.95 1.47 -20.59
C LEU A 105 -8.10 0.24 -20.92
N ARG A 106 -7.69 0.02 -22.18
CA ARG A 106 -6.75 -1.07 -22.54
C ARG A 106 -5.38 -0.92 -21.87
N LYS A 107 -4.89 0.30 -21.69
CA LYS A 107 -3.68 0.56 -20.92
C LYS A 107 -3.90 0.20 -19.44
N LYS A 108 -5.07 0.54 -18.89
CA LYS A 108 -5.43 0.19 -17.51
C LYS A 108 -5.57 -1.31 -17.30
N VAL A 109 -6.15 -2.05 -18.24
CA VAL A 109 -6.21 -3.53 -18.18
C VAL A 109 -4.80 -4.12 -18.03
N ARG A 110 -3.84 -3.67 -18.85
CA ARG A 110 -2.44 -4.13 -18.76
C ARG A 110 -1.80 -3.77 -17.42
N GLU A 111 -2.07 -2.57 -16.90
CA GLU A 111 -1.60 -2.14 -15.57
C GLU A 111 -2.16 -3.03 -14.46
N PHE A 112 -3.47 -3.30 -14.47
CA PHE A 112 -4.13 -4.15 -13.49
C PHE A 112 -3.61 -5.60 -13.55
N GLN A 113 -3.49 -6.14 -14.77
CA GLN A 113 -2.95 -7.48 -15.00
C GLN A 113 -1.50 -7.65 -14.51
N SER A 114 -0.69 -6.60 -14.52
CA SER A 114 0.67 -6.64 -14.00
C SER A 114 0.75 -6.70 -12.47
N ARG A 115 -0.32 -6.31 -11.78
CA ARG A 115 -0.39 -6.27 -10.32
C ARG A 115 -1.14 -7.45 -9.72
N HIS A 116 -2.25 -7.83 -10.35
CA HIS A 116 -3.14 -8.88 -9.87
C HIS A 116 -3.49 -9.85 -10.99
N THR A 117 -3.60 -11.13 -10.64
CA THR A 117 -4.19 -12.12 -11.55
C THR A 117 -5.67 -11.83 -11.73
N PRO A 118 -6.20 -11.78 -12.97
CA PRO A 118 -7.62 -11.54 -13.21
C PRO A 118 -8.47 -12.65 -12.58
N ILE A 119 -9.69 -12.33 -12.23
CA ILE A 119 -10.67 -13.29 -11.74
C ILE A 119 -11.51 -13.72 -12.95
N VAL A 120 -11.61 -15.01 -13.18
CA VAL A 120 -12.40 -15.58 -14.28
C VAL A 120 -13.85 -15.70 -13.85
N VAL A 121 -14.76 -15.18 -14.68
CA VAL A 121 -16.21 -15.29 -14.53
C VAL A 121 -16.72 -16.25 -15.58
N GLU A 122 -17.16 -17.42 -15.17
CA GLU A 122 -17.76 -18.42 -16.05
C GLU A 122 -19.25 -18.09 -16.22
N ILE A 123 -19.63 -17.65 -17.41
CA ILE A 123 -21.03 -17.32 -17.75
C ILE A 123 -21.76 -18.54 -18.32
N SER A 124 -21.09 -19.33 -19.14
CA SER A 124 -21.56 -20.61 -19.69
C SER A 124 -20.39 -21.49 -20.06
N ASP A 125 -20.64 -22.76 -20.44
CA ASP A 125 -19.61 -23.75 -20.77
C ASP A 125 -18.57 -23.28 -21.82
N HIS A 126 -18.90 -22.23 -22.59
CA HIS A 126 -18.04 -21.74 -23.69
C HIS A 126 -17.81 -20.23 -23.65
N THR A 127 -18.26 -19.54 -22.59
CA THR A 127 -18.16 -18.08 -22.50
C THR A 127 -17.57 -17.68 -21.15
N HIS A 128 -16.34 -17.16 -21.20
CA HIS A 128 -15.66 -16.66 -20.03
C HIS A 128 -15.54 -15.14 -20.11
N GLN A 129 -15.56 -14.50 -18.98
CA GLN A 129 -15.23 -13.08 -18.84
C GLN A 129 -14.11 -12.96 -17.82
N TYR A 130 -13.35 -11.88 -17.93
CA TYR A 130 -12.20 -11.63 -17.08
C TYR A 130 -12.39 -10.32 -16.34
N LEU A 131 -12.40 -10.39 -15.01
CA LEU A 131 -12.43 -9.23 -14.16
C LEU A 131 -11.00 -8.84 -13.81
N PHE A 132 -10.57 -7.70 -14.33
CA PHE A 132 -9.33 -7.03 -13.95
C PHE A 132 -9.63 -6.00 -12.86
N TYR A 133 -8.84 -5.96 -11.80
CA TYR A 133 -8.99 -5.01 -10.71
C TYR A 133 -7.64 -4.47 -10.26
N ASP A 134 -7.65 -3.34 -9.56
CA ASP A 134 -6.47 -2.73 -8.97
C ASP A 134 -6.76 -2.40 -7.51
N ASP A 135 -5.71 -2.14 -6.75
CA ASP A 135 -5.82 -1.73 -5.36
C ASP A 135 -6.69 -0.48 -5.21
N SER A 136 -7.48 -0.43 -4.15
CA SER A 136 -8.24 0.77 -3.81
C SER A 136 -7.31 1.96 -3.56
N ILE A 137 -7.87 3.17 -3.64
CA ILE A 137 -7.13 4.40 -3.33
C ILE A 137 -6.57 4.36 -1.90
N LEU A 138 -7.33 3.76 -0.98
CA LEU A 138 -6.91 3.62 0.41
C LEU A 138 -5.68 2.71 0.53
N LEU A 139 -5.74 1.52 -0.08
CA LEU A 139 -4.62 0.57 -0.05
C LEU A 139 -3.37 1.16 -0.71
N LYS A 140 -3.51 1.84 -1.86
CA LYS A 140 -2.39 2.55 -2.52
C LYS A 140 -1.75 3.61 -1.64
N ARG A 141 -2.55 4.36 -0.88
CA ARG A 141 -2.01 5.33 0.08
C ARG A 141 -1.27 4.65 1.22
N LEU A 142 -1.82 3.56 1.76
CA LEU A 142 -1.19 2.81 2.84
C LEU A 142 0.15 2.20 2.42
N LEU A 143 0.30 1.77 1.17
CA LEU A 143 1.56 1.26 0.64
C LEU A 143 2.73 2.27 0.71
N ILE A 144 2.44 3.57 0.75
CA ILE A 144 3.45 4.63 0.84
C ILE A 144 3.92 4.85 2.29
N TYR A 145 3.11 4.52 3.30
CA TYR A 145 3.40 4.80 4.71
C TYR A 145 4.74 4.24 5.21
N PRO A 146 5.11 2.97 4.93
CA PRO A 146 6.40 2.43 5.36
C PRO A 146 7.59 3.23 4.83
N TYR A 147 7.51 3.71 3.58
CA TYR A 147 8.58 4.50 2.96
C TYR A 147 8.71 5.90 3.60
N VAL A 148 7.58 6.56 3.89
CA VAL A 148 7.57 7.84 4.60
C VAL A 148 8.16 7.65 5.99
N GLN A 149 7.77 6.61 6.71
CA GLN A 149 8.26 6.31 8.04
C GLN A 149 9.78 6.05 8.05
N LEU A 150 10.29 5.24 7.13
CA LEU A 150 11.73 5.00 6.99
C LEU A 150 12.50 6.29 6.66
N SER A 151 11.94 7.16 5.83
CA SER A 151 12.53 8.47 5.52
C SER A 151 12.65 9.34 6.75
N VAL A 152 11.61 9.40 7.59
CA VAL A 152 11.63 10.15 8.86
C VAL A 152 12.69 9.60 9.80
N VAL A 153 12.75 8.27 9.97
CA VAL A 153 13.77 7.61 10.80
C VAL A 153 15.18 7.91 10.31
N PHE A 154 15.40 7.86 8.99
CA PHE A 154 16.69 8.20 8.39
C PHE A 154 17.11 9.63 8.71
N VAL A 155 16.19 10.61 8.61
CA VAL A 155 16.46 12.01 8.97
C VAL A 155 16.83 12.14 10.45
N PHE A 156 16.11 11.44 11.34
CA PHE A 156 16.44 11.45 12.78
C PHE A 156 17.82 10.87 13.06
N ILE A 157 18.18 9.76 12.43
CA ILE A 157 19.51 9.15 12.57
C ILE A 157 20.60 10.12 12.08
N LEU A 158 20.37 10.80 10.95
CA LEU A 158 21.30 11.79 10.42
C LEU A 158 21.52 12.96 11.38
N ILE A 159 20.43 13.52 11.93
CA ILE A 159 20.48 14.60 12.91
C ILE A 159 21.22 14.14 14.18
N ALA A 160 20.94 12.95 14.68
CA ALA A 160 21.61 12.39 15.85
C ALA A 160 23.12 12.22 15.60
N PHE A 161 23.49 11.72 14.41
CA PHE A 161 24.89 11.57 14.01
C PHE A 161 25.62 12.92 13.94
N LEU A 162 25.01 13.92 13.30
CA LEU A 162 25.56 15.27 13.21
C LEU A 162 25.73 15.92 14.60
N ALA A 163 24.77 15.76 15.50
CA ALA A 163 24.84 16.26 16.87
C ALA A 163 25.98 15.60 17.64
N LEU A 164 26.18 14.29 17.50
CA LEU A 164 27.29 13.58 18.14
C LEU A 164 28.65 13.99 17.57
N ALA A 165 28.74 14.19 16.26
CA ALA A 165 29.97 14.64 15.59
C ALA A 165 30.34 16.08 16.01
N SER A 166 29.34 16.96 16.14
CA SER A 166 29.51 18.35 16.60
C SER A 166 30.02 18.40 18.04
N THR A 167 29.46 17.57 18.92
CA THR A 167 29.89 17.52 20.33
C THR A 167 31.35 17.09 20.47
N LYS A 168 31.80 16.08 19.70
CA LYS A 168 33.20 15.64 19.70
C LYS A 168 34.17 16.74 19.24
N ARG A 169 33.82 17.50 18.21
CA ARG A 169 34.64 18.63 17.71
C ARG A 169 34.74 19.76 18.74
N ALA A 170 33.66 20.08 19.44
CA ALA A 170 33.65 21.11 20.49
C ALA A 170 34.53 20.73 21.69
N GLU A 171 34.59 19.45 22.05
CA GLU A 171 35.47 18.97 23.13
C GLU A 171 36.97 19.01 22.73
N GLN A 172 37.30 18.61 21.51
CA GLN A 172 38.67 18.68 20.99
C GLN A 172 39.18 20.14 20.98
N ASN A 173 38.36 21.11 20.60
CA ASN A 173 38.75 22.51 20.58
C ASN A 173 38.99 23.07 22.00
N LYS A 174 38.23 22.60 23.03
CA LYS A 174 38.46 23.01 24.43
C LYS A 174 39.80 22.53 25.01
N VAL A 175 40.25 21.34 24.62
CA VAL A 175 41.52 20.79 25.05
C VAL A 175 42.68 21.59 24.44
N TRP A 176 42.60 21.99 23.18
CA TRP A 176 43.62 22.82 22.53
C TRP A 176 43.77 24.23 23.16
N VAL A 177 42.66 24.88 23.47
CA VAL A 177 42.65 26.22 24.14
C VAL A 177 43.16 26.12 25.57
N GLY A 178 43.01 25.00 26.25
CA GLY A 178 43.54 24.80 27.61
C GLY A 178 45.08 24.56 27.65
N LEU A 179 45.70 24.12 26.54
CA LEU A 179 47.16 23.87 26.47
C LEU A 179 47.99 25.11 26.05
N THR A 180 47.34 26.19 25.63
CA THR A 180 47.96 27.42 25.18
C THR A 180 47.95 28.56 26.23
N LYS A 181 47.58 28.26 27.48
CA LYS A 181 47.74 29.11 28.65
C LYS A 181 48.77 28.48 29.59
#